data_16449e46c955de1f212f8c7accf1570f
#
_entry.id   16449e46c955de1f212f8c7accf1570f
#
_cell.length_a   1.000
_cell.length_b   1.000
_cell.length_c   1.000
_cell.angle_alpha   90.00
_cell.angle_beta   90.00
_cell.angle_gamma   90.00
#
_symmetry.space_group_name_H-M   'P 1'
#
loop_
_entity.id
_entity.type
_entity.pdbx_description
1 polymer ?
#
loop_
_entity_poly.entity_id
_entity_poly.type
_entity_poly.pdbx_seq_one_letter_code
_entity_poly.pdbx_strand_id
1 'polypeptide(L)'
;MTRRVDWSDEAAQDFDQAIEYIAVDSDSAARLVASRILNAIDKLGEMPTGRSGRVGSTYEKLVQKTPYIVAYTISDRAVYVVRIIHGARDWPAGDWPTE
;
A
#
# COMPACT_ATOMS: atom_id res chain seq x y z
N MET A 1 8.44 -18.68 5.22
CA MET A 1 7.51 -19.07 4.16
C MET A 1 6.89 -17.84 3.52
N THR A 2 6.85 -17.81 2.19
CA THR A 2 6.34 -16.65 1.47
C THR A 2 4.82 -16.71 1.37
N ARG A 3 4.16 -15.60 1.68
CA ARG A 3 2.71 -15.45 1.48
C ARG A 3 2.45 -14.85 0.11
N ARG A 4 1.31 -15.23 -0.49
CA ARG A 4 0.83 -14.58 -1.70
C ARG A 4 0.45 -13.15 -1.35
N VAL A 5 0.64 -12.23 -2.29
CA VAL A 5 0.22 -10.84 -2.13
C VAL A 5 -0.92 -10.58 -3.10
N ASP A 6 -2.06 -10.19 -2.55
CA ASP A 6 -3.24 -9.82 -3.32
C ASP A 6 -3.56 -8.35 -3.07
N TRP A 7 -4.18 -7.71 -4.04
CA TRP A 7 -4.55 -6.29 -3.96
C TRP A 7 -6.06 -6.14 -4.09
N SER A 8 -6.63 -5.22 -3.31
CA SER A 8 -8.00 -4.79 -3.56
C SER A 8 -8.05 -3.92 -4.83
N ASP A 9 -9.23 -3.80 -5.41
CA ASP A 9 -9.43 -2.89 -6.55
C ASP A 9 -9.12 -1.46 -6.16
N GLU A 10 -9.50 -1.06 -4.96
CA GLU A 10 -9.25 0.28 -4.44
C GLU A 10 -7.76 0.55 -4.27
N ALA A 11 -6.99 -0.44 -3.81
CA ALA A 11 -5.54 -0.29 -3.68
C ALA A 11 -4.88 -0.12 -5.05
N ALA A 12 -5.34 -0.88 -6.06
CA ALA A 12 -4.84 -0.74 -7.41
C ALA A 12 -5.13 0.65 -7.98
N GLN A 13 -6.34 1.16 -7.74
CA GLN A 13 -6.70 2.52 -8.15
C GLN A 13 -5.89 3.58 -7.41
N ASP A 14 -5.68 3.41 -6.11
CA ASP A 14 -4.85 4.32 -5.31
C ASP A 14 -3.45 4.40 -5.90
N PHE A 15 -2.87 3.27 -6.25
CA PHE A 15 -1.54 3.20 -6.84
C PHE A 15 -1.49 3.93 -8.17
N ASP A 16 -2.41 3.63 -9.07
CA ASP A 16 -2.45 4.25 -10.40
C ASP A 16 -2.61 5.76 -10.29
N GLN A 17 -3.51 6.23 -9.44
CA GLN A 17 -3.74 7.66 -9.24
C GLN A 17 -2.51 8.36 -8.65
N ALA A 18 -1.83 7.73 -7.70
CA ALA A 18 -0.63 8.29 -7.11
C ALA A 18 0.48 8.46 -8.15
N ILE A 19 0.69 7.44 -8.98
CA ILE A 19 1.72 7.48 -9.99
C ILE A 19 1.40 8.49 -11.09
N GLU A 20 0.15 8.56 -11.53
CA GLU A 20 -0.28 9.57 -12.51
C GLU A 20 -0.07 10.98 -11.99
N TYR A 21 -0.42 11.23 -10.73
CA TYR A 21 -0.24 12.54 -10.11
C TYR A 21 1.22 12.98 -10.09
N ILE A 22 2.12 12.07 -9.74
CA ILE A 22 3.55 12.37 -9.69
C ILE A 22 4.11 12.57 -11.10
N ALA A 23 3.64 11.77 -12.07
CA ALA A 23 4.12 11.81 -13.45
C ALA A 23 3.83 13.13 -14.15
N VAL A 24 2.81 13.87 -13.70
CA VAL A 24 2.53 15.21 -14.24
C VAL A 24 3.76 16.13 -14.11
N ASP A 25 4.47 16.02 -12.99
CA ASP A 25 5.65 16.84 -12.75
C ASP A 25 6.96 16.16 -13.17
N SER A 26 7.02 14.83 -13.03
CA SER A 26 8.25 14.10 -13.30
C SER A 26 8.00 12.61 -13.51
N ASP A 27 8.24 12.13 -14.72
CA ASP A 27 8.17 10.70 -15.03
C ASP A 27 9.18 9.89 -14.23
N SER A 28 10.38 10.41 -14.07
CA SER A 28 11.42 9.68 -13.35
C SER A 28 11.09 9.55 -11.87
N ALA A 29 10.51 10.59 -11.28
CA ALA A 29 10.06 10.52 -9.88
C ALA A 29 8.90 9.52 -9.74
N ALA A 30 7.97 9.49 -10.69
CA ALA A 30 6.86 8.54 -10.68
C ALA A 30 7.36 7.11 -10.71
N ARG A 31 8.31 6.81 -11.59
CA ARG A 31 8.89 5.46 -11.68
C ARG A 31 9.61 5.06 -10.40
N LEU A 32 10.33 5.98 -9.79
CA LEU A 32 11.05 5.70 -8.56
C LEU A 32 10.10 5.40 -7.41
N VAL A 33 9.04 6.20 -7.25
CA VAL A 33 8.04 5.99 -6.21
C VAL A 33 7.30 4.67 -6.46
N ALA A 34 6.91 4.38 -7.71
CA ALA A 34 6.26 3.12 -8.05
C ALA A 34 7.13 1.93 -7.66
N SER A 35 8.41 1.99 -7.98
CA SER A 35 9.36 0.93 -7.64
C SER A 35 9.45 0.74 -6.11
N ARG A 36 9.52 1.82 -5.36
CA ARG A 36 9.59 1.75 -3.90
C ARG A 36 8.35 1.13 -3.28
N ILE A 37 7.17 1.52 -3.78
CA ILE A 37 5.91 0.97 -3.29
C ILE A 37 5.82 -0.53 -3.61
N LEU A 38 6.09 -0.90 -4.85
CA LEU A 38 6.01 -2.30 -5.28
C LEU A 38 7.00 -3.20 -4.53
N ASN A 39 8.22 -2.71 -4.33
CA ASN A 39 9.23 -3.47 -3.58
C ASN A 39 8.82 -3.64 -2.11
N ALA A 40 8.26 -2.61 -1.50
CA ALA A 40 7.80 -2.69 -0.12
C ALA A 40 6.67 -3.72 0.02
N ILE A 41 5.74 -3.73 -0.94
CA ILE A 41 4.63 -4.68 -0.94
C ILE A 41 5.12 -6.10 -1.15
N ASP A 42 6.04 -6.32 -2.09
CA ASP A 42 6.63 -7.65 -2.31
C ASP A 42 7.27 -8.20 -1.03
N LYS A 43 7.97 -7.35 -0.31
CA LYS A 43 8.61 -7.76 0.95
C LYS A 43 7.60 -8.14 2.03
N LEU A 44 6.40 -7.59 2.01
CA LEU A 44 5.36 -7.99 2.95
C LEU A 44 4.96 -9.45 2.77
N GLY A 45 5.02 -9.96 1.54
CA GLY A 45 4.76 -11.38 1.30
C GLY A 45 5.81 -12.29 1.93
N GLU A 46 7.05 -11.83 2.00
CA GLU A 46 8.15 -12.59 2.61
C GLU A 46 8.16 -12.43 4.13
N MET A 47 8.01 -11.19 4.60
CA MET A 47 8.02 -10.86 6.02
C MET A 47 7.10 -9.67 6.26
N PRO A 48 5.87 -9.90 6.74
CA PRO A 48 4.93 -8.80 6.95
C PRO A 48 5.33 -7.98 8.17
N THR A 49 6.07 -6.91 7.91
CA THR A 49 6.48 -5.95 8.90
C THR A 49 5.56 -4.74 8.85
N GLY A 50 5.46 -4.03 9.94
CA GLY A 50 4.59 -2.88 10.04
C GLY A 50 4.01 -2.84 11.44
N ARG A 51 3.03 -2.00 11.65
CA ARG A 51 2.39 -1.83 12.94
C ARG A 51 0.88 -1.88 12.78
N SER A 52 0.17 -2.07 13.90
CA SER A 52 -1.29 -2.06 13.89
C SER A 52 -1.81 -0.77 13.27
N GLY A 53 -2.77 -0.93 12.37
CA GLY A 53 -3.35 0.18 11.65
C GLY A 53 -4.48 0.85 12.40
N ARG A 54 -4.97 1.95 11.85
CA ARG A 54 -6.04 2.78 12.42
C ARG A 54 -7.40 2.18 12.18
N VAL A 55 -7.53 1.29 11.22
CA VAL A 55 -8.80 0.75 10.79
C VAL A 55 -8.85 -0.74 11.07
N GLY A 56 -9.76 -1.14 11.94
CA GLY A 56 -10.06 -2.54 12.21
C GLY A 56 -8.83 -3.41 12.46
N SER A 57 -8.73 -4.51 11.73
CA SER A 57 -7.63 -5.46 11.83
C SER A 57 -6.50 -5.21 10.84
N THR A 58 -6.43 -4.00 10.28
CA THR A 58 -5.37 -3.67 9.32
C THR A 58 -4.05 -3.40 9.99
N TYR A 59 -2.99 -3.54 9.20
CA TYR A 59 -1.64 -3.12 9.56
C TYR A 59 -1.20 -2.03 8.59
N GLU A 60 -0.23 -1.22 9.00
CA GLU A 60 0.28 -0.13 8.20
C GLU A 60 1.78 -0.27 8.00
N LYS A 61 2.23 -0.09 6.78
CA LYS A 61 3.64 -0.07 6.43
C LYS A 61 3.97 1.22 5.70
N LEU A 62 4.80 2.05 6.31
CA LEU A 62 5.31 3.24 5.63
C LEU A 62 6.31 2.83 4.56
N VAL A 63 6.12 3.29 3.35
CA VAL A 63 7.07 3.07 2.26
C VAL A 63 8.18 4.09 2.40
N GLN A 64 9.40 3.64 2.69
CA GLN A 64 10.53 4.52 2.97
C GLN A 64 10.80 5.48 1.81
N LYS A 65 11.15 6.71 2.15
CA LYS A 65 11.47 7.78 1.19
C LYS A 65 10.28 8.18 0.32
N THR A 66 9.08 7.88 0.78
CA THR A 66 7.84 8.33 0.14
C THR A 66 6.86 8.77 1.22
N PRO A 67 5.83 9.56 0.86
CA PRO A 67 4.76 9.88 1.82
C PRO A 67 3.66 8.82 1.86
N TYR A 68 3.86 7.64 1.27
CA TYR A 68 2.81 6.65 1.12
C TYR A 68 2.86 5.58 2.19
N ILE A 69 1.68 5.14 2.61
CA ILE A 69 1.47 4.09 3.59
C ILE A 69 0.64 3.00 2.93
N VAL A 70 1.08 1.75 3.08
CA VAL A 70 0.35 0.58 2.61
C VAL A 70 -0.45 0.04 3.78
N ALA A 71 -1.77 0.03 3.66
CA ALA A 71 -2.67 -0.61 4.64
C ALA A 71 -2.98 -2.03 4.14
N TYR A 72 -2.79 -3.02 4.99
CA TYR A 72 -2.94 -4.42 4.59
C TYR A 72 -3.49 -5.27 5.73
N THR A 73 -4.01 -6.44 5.37
CA THR A 73 -4.37 -7.49 6.33
C THR A 73 -3.53 -8.73 6.05
N ILE A 74 -3.44 -9.61 7.04
CA ILE A 74 -2.62 -10.82 6.95
C ILE A 74 -3.51 -12.03 7.25
N SER A 75 -3.38 -13.06 6.40
CA SER A 75 -3.90 -14.40 6.70
C SER A 75 -2.74 -15.39 6.67
N ASP A 76 -3.02 -16.66 6.92
CA ASP A 76 -1.98 -17.69 6.93
C ASP A 76 -1.26 -17.81 5.59
N ARG A 77 -1.94 -17.50 4.49
CA ARG A 77 -1.45 -17.76 3.14
C ARG A 77 -1.23 -16.49 2.31
N ALA A 78 -1.76 -15.36 2.76
CA ALA A 78 -1.76 -14.17 1.94
C ALA A 78 -1.63 -12.89 2.76
N VAL A 79 -1.05 -11.89 2.12
CA VAL A 79 -1.14 -10.49 2.53
C VAL A 79 -2.10 -9.83 1.55
N TYR A 80 -3.10 -9.16 2.06
CA TYR A 80 -4.09 -8.47 1.24
C TYR A 80 -3.89 -6.97 1.38
N VAL A 81 -3.48 -6.31 0.30
CA VAL A 81 -3.28 -4.86 0.28
C VAL A 81 -4.64 -4.20 0.16
N VAL A 82 -5.06 -3.52 1.20
CA VAL A 82 -6.40 -2.93 1.33
C VAL A 82 -6.46 -1.55 0.68
N ARG A 83 -5.51 -0.69 1.02
CA ARG A 83 -5.41 0.67 0.47
C ARG A 83 -3.95 1.11 0.42
N ILE A 84 -3.67 2.06 -0.47
CA ILE A 84 -2.41 2.80 -0.49
C ILE A 84 -2.77 4.26 -0.29
N ILE A 85 -2.25 4.87 0.77
CA ILE A 85 -2.71 6.17 1.26
C ILE A 85 -1.54 7.14 1.36
N HIS A 86 -1.77 8.38 0.96
CA HIS A 86 -0.81 9.45 1.20
C HIS A 86 -0.89 9.84 2.68
N GLY A 87 0.20 9.68 3.40
CA GLY A 87 0.22 9.83 4.86
C GLY A 87 -0.16 11.21 5.38
N ALA A 88 -0.01 12.25 4.55
CA ALA A 88 -0.37 13.63 4.93
C ALA A 88 -1.84 13.96 4.70
N ARG A 89 -2.60 13.07 4.07
CA ARG A 89 -4.03 13.27 3.82
C ARG A 89 -4.84 12.62 4.92
N ASP A 90 -6.09 13.11 5.06
CA ASP A 90 -7.02 12.46 5.95
C ASP A 90 -7.31 11.04 5.46
N TRP A 91 -7.39 10.11 6.39
CA TRP A 91 -7.70 8.74 6.07
C TRP A 91 -9.16 8.63 5.63
N PRO A 92 -9.42 7.81 4.59
CA PRO A 92 -10.79 7.69 4.13
C PRO A 92 -11.68 7.10 5.23
N ALA A 93 -12.84 7.72 5.39
CA ALA A 93 -13.87 7.20 6.27
C ALA A 93 -14.78 6.28 5.48
N GLY A 94 -15.50 5.41 6.16
CA GLY A 94 -16.49 4.56 5.55
C GLY A 94 -15.94 3.22 5.12
N ASP A 95 -16.42 2.71 3.99
CA ASP A 95 -16.18 1.33 3.61
C ASP A 95 -14.76 1.09 3.12
N TRP A 96 -14.05 0.25 3.86
CA TRP A 96 -12.75 -0.24 3.42
C TRP A 96 -12.94 -1.60 2.75
N PRO A 97 -12.13 -1.90 1.71
CA PRO A 97 -12.22 -3.20 1.06
C PRO A 97 -11.91 -4.33 2.05
N THR A 98 -12.66 -5.42 1.92
CA THR A 98 -12.40 -6.63 2.70
C THR A 98 -12.12 -7.79 1.78
N GLU A 99 -11.39 -8.76 2.29
CA GLU A 99 -11.13 -9.99 1.55
C GLU A 99 -12.42 -10.76 1.27
#